data_7eacb5ae5ee3b39d595428eaf3496e69
#
_entry.id   7eacb5ae5ee3b39d595428eaf3496e69
#
_cell.length_a   1.000
_cell.length_b   1.000
_cell.length_c   1.000
_cell.angle_alpha   90.00
_cell.angle_beta   90.00
_cell.angle_gamma   90.00
#
_symmetry.space_group_name_H-M   'P 1'
#
loop_
_entity.id
_entity.type
_entity.pdbx_description
1 polymer ?
#
loop_
_entity_poly.entity_id
_entity_poly.type
_entity_poly.pdbx_seq_one_letter_code
_entity_poly.pdbx_strand_id
1 'polypeptide(L)'
;MIKSHTIENKFLRVKTLNIGATLFEVFYKKKKINLILNLGKISFYDKNKNYLGATCGRYANRIKNAQFKIKGVNYKLSKNEGKNILHGGKKGFDSKIWGIKNSSKSHITYYYISPDKEEGFPGELYTTCSYSLNKSTLKINMNARTSQTTHVNLVNHAYWNLEKIKKNIFNHSVRINANNYLENDKENIPTGKIIKVDGTHFDFRKLRRIGESISNKTNGFDENFIIKNNSRFVAKIYSPKSKIELKIFSNQPGVQFY
;
A
#
# COMPACT_ATOMS: atom_id res chain seq x y z
N MET A 1 -2.13 -22.39 7.48
CA MET A 1 -3.06 -21.76 8.45
C MET A 1 -2.68 -20.30 8.63
N ILE A 2 -3.66 -19.38 8.61
CA ILE A 2 -3.44 -17.95 8.88
C ILE A 2 -3.13 -17.78 10.37
N LYS A 3 -2.02 -17.10 10.66
CA LYS A 3 -1.56 -16.80 12.02
C LYS A 3 -1.41 -15.29 12.19
N SER A 4 -1.72 -14.77 13.37
CA SER A 4 -1.49 -13.37 13.73
C SER A 4 -0.30 -13.22 14.65
N HIS A 5 0.40 -12.10 14.53
CA HIS A 5 1.47 -11.68 15.44
C HIS A 5 1.20 -10.26 15.91
N THR A 6 1.54 -9.99 17.15
CA THR A 6 1.41 -8.66 17.75
C THR A 6 2.77 -8.15 18.17
N ILE A 7 3.08 -6.95 17.73
CA ILE A 7 4.23 -6.18 18.23
C ILE A 7 3.67 -4.94 18.93
N GLU A 8 4.29 -4.53 20.04
CA GLU A 8 3.80 -3.40 20.79
C GLU A 8 4.89 -2.66 21.57
N ASN A 9 4.61 -1.40 21.87
CA ASN A 9 5.37 -0.57 22.78
C ASN A 9 4.41 0.32 23.60
N LYS A 10 4.94 1.34 24.30
CA LYS A 10 4.15 2.28 25.10
C LYS A 10 3.06 3.00 24.30
N PHE A 11 3.26 3.25 23.00
CA PHE A 11 2.42 4.12 22.18
C PHE A 11 1.47 3.34 21.26
N LEU A 12 1.96 2.27 20.65
CA LEU A 12 1.27 1.51 19.62
C LEU A 12 1.20 0.02 19.95
N ARG A 13 0.10 -0.62 19.56
CA ARG A 13 -0.02 -2.06 19.37
C ARG A 13 -0.32 -2.30 17.91
N VAL A 14 0.47 -3.12 17.25
CA VAL A 14 0.30 -3.45 15.83
C VAL A 14 0.13 -4.96 15.70
N LYS A 15 -0.97 -5.37 15.08
CA LYS A 15 -1.22 -6.77 14.77
C LYS A 15 -1.00 -6.99 13.27
N THR A 16 -0.29 -8.04 12.94
CA THR A 16 0.02 -8.44 11.57
C THR A 16 -0.41 -9.88 11.32
N LEU A 17 -0.60 -10.27 10.06
CA LEU A 17 -0.94 -11.63 9.66
C LEU A 17 0.15 -12.18 8.75
N ASN A 18 0.36 -13.51 8.80
CA ASN A 18 1.29 -14.17 7.90
C ASN A 18 0.75 -14.35 6.47
N ILE A 19 -0.55 -14.22 6.23
CA ILE A 19 -1.08 -14.11 4.87
C ILE A 19 -0.81 -12.71 4.35
N GLY A 20 -0.14 -12.60 3.20
CA GLY A 20 0.20 -11.32 2.59
C GLY A 20 1.11 -10.42 3.43
N ALA A 21 1.78 -10.95 4.47
CA ALA A 21 2.46 -10.13 5.48
C ALA A 21 1.60 -8.91 5.89
N THR A 22 0.32 -9.14 6.12
CA THR A 22 -0.73 -8.10 6.22
C THR A 22 -0.64 -7.29 7.49
N LEU A 23 -0.75 -5.97 7.38
CA LEU A 23 -0.98 -5.03 8.48
C LEU A 23 -2.48 -5.07 8.85
N PHE A 24 -2.83 -5.81 9.90
CA PHE A 24 -4.23 -6.03 10.31
C PHE A 24 -4.77 -4.95 11.25
N GLU A 25 -3.95 -4.45 12.16
CA GLU A 25 -4.32 -3.43 13.15
C GLU A 25 -3.15 -2.50 13.42
N VAL A 26 -3.44 -1.20 13.53
CA VAL A 26 -2.55 -0.18 14.09
C VAL A 26 -3.30 0.53 15.21
N PHE A 27 -3.18 0.05 16.43
CA PHE A 27 -3.93 0.57 17.57
C PHE A 27 -3.12 1.64 18.30
N TYR A 28 -3.61 2.89 18.28
CA TYR A 28 -3.03 4.01 19.00
C TYR A 28 -3.53 4.02 20.45
N LYS A 29 -2.67 3.63 21.38
CA LYS A 29 -3.01 3.36 22.78
C LYS A 29 -3.57 4.60 23.51
N LYS A 30 -2.97 5.80 23.29
CA LYS A 30 -3.41 7.06 23.93
C LYS A 30 -4.88 7.40 23.63
N LYS A 31 -5.37 7.14 22.43
CA LYS A 31 -6.74 7.45 22.01
C LYS A 31 -7.66 6.23 21.99
N LYS A 32 -7.12 5.04 22.20
CA LYS A 32 -7.81 3.74 22.12
C LYS A 32 -8.55 3.58 20.76
N ILE A 33 -7.84 3.86 19.67
CA ILE A 33 -8.37 3.82 18.29
C ILE A 33 -7.47 2.95 17.42
N ASN A 34 -8.06 2.00 16.67
CA ASN A 34 -7.40 1.39 15.52
C ASN A 34 -7.42 2.40 14.35
N LEU A 35 -6.28 2.64 13.73
CA LEU A 35 -6.08 3.69 12.72
C LEU A 35 -6.32 3.24 11.28
N ILE A 36 -6.59 1.94 11.06
CA ILE A 36 -6.80 1.37 9.72
C ILE A 36 -8.11 0.56 9.65
N LEU A 37 -8.60 0.35 8.44
CA LEU A 37 -9.69 -0.59 8.19
C LEU A 37 -9.14 -2.02 8.21
N ASN A 38 -9.97 -2.97 8.64
CA ASN A 38 -9.73 -4.40 8.52
C ASN A 38 -11.05 -5.18 8.33
N LEU A 39 -10.97 -6.46 8.02
CA LEU A 39 -12.15 -7.31 7.80
C LEU A 39 -12.82 -7.81 9.10
N GLY A 40 -12.39 -7.31 10.26
CA GLY A 40 -12.91 -7.71 11.57
C GLY A 40 -12.39 -9.07 12.04
N LYS A 41 -12.54 -10.11 11.26
CA LYS A 41 -12.06 -11.47 11.59
C LYS A 41 -10.85 -11.88 10.75
N ILE A 42 -9.87 -12.52 11.38
CA ILE A 42 -8.64 -13.00 10.72
C ILE A 42 -8.97 -14.04 9.63
N SER A 43 -9.99 -14.90 9.89
CA SER A 43 -10.41 -15.92 8.93
C SER A 43 -10.97 -15.37 7.61
N PHE A 44 -11.34 -14.09 7.55
CA PHE A 44 -11.81 -13.47 6.30
C PHE A 44 -10.69 -13.07 5.35
N TYR A 45 -9.43 -13.14 5.80
CA TYR A 45 -8.28 -12.73 5.00
C TYR A 45 -7.85 -13.75 3.93
N ASP A 46 -8.40 -14.95 3.95
CA ASP A 46 -8.31 -15.90 2.82
C ASP A 46 -9.01 -15.38 1.56
N LYS A 47 -9.96 -14.45 1.71
CA LYS A 47 -10.77 -13.82 0.65
C LYS A 47 -10.66 -12.28 0.70
N ASN A 48 -9.49 -11.73 0.97
CA ASN A 48 -9.25 -10.29 1.05
C ASN A 48 -9.24 -9.62 -0.34
N LYS A 49 -10.39 -9.56 -1.00
CA LYS A 49 -10.54 -9.03 -2.37
C LYS A 49 -10.12 -7.56 -2.53
N ASN A 50 -10.13 -6.78 -1.44
CA ASN A 50 -9.78 -5.36 -1.45
C ASN A 50 -8.35 -5.09 -0.96
N TYR A 51 -7.53 -6.12 -0.80
CA TYR A 51 -6.12 -6.02 -0.38
C TYR A 51 -5.90 -5.29 0.96
N LEU A 52 -6.93 -5.20 1.84
CA LEU A 52 -6.85 -4.45 3.10
C LEU A 52 -5.61 -4.81 3.91
N GLY A 53 -4.68 -3.85 4.01
CA GLY A 53 -3.44 -3.97 4.76
C GLY A 53 -2.40 -4.93 4.20
N ALA A 54 -2.68 -5.63 3.10
CA ALA A 54 -1.79 -6.63 2.53
C ALA A 54 -0.54 -6.03 1.88
N THR A 55 0.51 -6.81 1.77
CA THR A 55 1.66 -6.52 0.92
C THR A 55 1.33 -6.98 -0.49
N CYS A 56 1.16 -6.02 -1.42
CA CYS A 56 0.95 -6.29 -2.83
C CYS A 56 2.29 -6.45 -3.57
N GLY A 57 2.35 -7.44 -4.44
CA GLY A 57 3.52 -7.81 -5.25
C GLY A 57 3.18 -9.08 -6.08
N ARG A 58 4.06 -9.50 -7.02
CA ARG A 58 5.44 -9.03 -7.26
C ARG A 58 5.52 -7.58 -7.74
N TYR A 59 4.48 -7.11 -8.47
CA TYR A 59 4.35 -5.75 -8.97
C TYR A 59 3.00 -5.17 -8.57
N ALA A 60 3.00 -4.19 -7.68
CA ALA A 60 1.82 -3.47 -7.24
C ALA A 60 1.31 -2.52 -8.32
N ASN A 61 -0.02 -2.26 -8.30
CA ASN A 61 -0.73 -1.56 -9.35
C ASN A 61 -0.75 -2.36 -10.67
N ARG A 62 -1.04 -1.72 -11.81
CA ARG A 62 -1.36 -2.38 -13.08
C ARG A 62 -0.17 -2.53 -14.00
N ILE A 63 -0.15 -3.63 -14.78
CA ILE A 63 0.68 -3.77 -15.97
C ILE A 63 -0.25 -3.98 -17.16
N LYS A 64 -0.17 -3.08 -18.13
CA LYS A 64 -1.01 -3.06 -19.35
C LYS A 64 -0.88 -4.35 -20.13
N ASN A 65 -2.02 -4.89 -20.57
CA ASN A 65 -2.12 -6.12 -21.35
C ASN A 65 -1.47 -7.35 -20.68
N ALA A 66 -1.20 -7.28 -19.37
CA ALA A 66 -0.53 -8.34 -18.60
C ALA A 66 0.74 -8.84 -19.30
N GLN A 67 1.60 -7.94 -19.76
CA GLN A 67 2.87 -8.29 -20.39
C GLN A 67 3.89 -7.16 -20.30
N PHE A 68 5.17 -7.54 -20.34
CA PHE A 68 6.28 -6.60 -20.46
C PHE A 68 7.46 -7.24 -21.21
N LYS A 69 8.43 -6.41 -21.62
CA LYS A 69 9.68 -6.87 -22.25
C LYS A 69 10.87 -6.59 -21.35
N ILE A 70 11.79 -7.55 -21.26
CA ILE A 70 13.12 -7.37 -20.66
C ILE A 70 14.14 -7.88 -21.67
N LYS A 71 15.09 -7.02 -22.07
CA LYS A 71 16.15 -7.37 -23.04
C LYS A 71 15.61 -8.06 -24.30
N GLY A 72 14.49 -7.55 -24.84
CA GLY A 72 13.85 -8.09 -26.05
C GLY A 72 12.93 -9.29 -25.84
N VAL A 73 13.02 -9.98 -24.72
CA VAL A 73 12.15 -11.13 -24.39
C VAL A 73 10.81 -10.65 -23.84
N ASN A 74 9.72 -11.16 -24.41
CA ASN A 74 8.36 -10.83 -23.96
C ASN A 74 7.90 -11.82 -22.86
N TYR A 75 7.44 -11.30 -21.73
CA TYR A 75 6.89 -12.06 -20.62
C TYR A 75 5.38 -11.81 -20.53
N LYS A 76 4.60 -12.90 -20.63
CA LYS A 76 3.15 -12.89 -20.44
C LYS A 76 2.84 -13.21 -18.98
N LEU A 77 1.96 -12.38 -18.37
CA LEU A 77 1.56 -12.47 -16.97
C LEU A 77 0.13 -12.98 -16.82
N SER A 78 -0.22 -13.42 -15.62
CA SER A 78 -1.58 -13.86 -15.29
C SER A 78 -2.54 -12.67 -15.23
N LYS A 79 -3.53 -12.62 -16.12
CA LYS A 79 -4.57 -11.61 -16.13
C LYS A 79 -5.53 -11.82 -14.95
N ASN A 80 -5.82 -10.76 -14.20
CA ASN A 80 -6.80 -10.79 -13.11
C ASN A 80 -7.74 -9.55 -13.08
N GLU A 81 -7.50 -8.59 -14.01
CA GLU A 81 -8.33 -7.41 -14.18
C GLU A 81 -8.54 -7.15 -15.69
N GLY A 82 -9.59 -7.74 -16.27
CA GLY A 82 -9.83 -7.69 -17.72
C GLY A 82 -8.63 -8.25 -18.51
N LYS A 83 -8.04 -7.40 -19.38
CA LYS A 83 -6.82 -7.77 -20.13
C LYS A 83 -5.51 -7.48 -19.38
N ASN A 84 -5.59 -6.79 -18.24
CA ASN A 84 -4.46 -6.33 -17.46
C ASN A 84 -4.14 -7.29 -16.30
N ILE A 85 -3.03 -7.05 -15.64
CA ILE A 85 -2.71 -7.64 -14.34
C ILE A 85 -2.71 -6.53 -13.30
N LEU A 86 -3.30 -6.79 -12.13
CA LEU A 86 -3.32 -5.92 -10.97
C LEU A 86 -2.66 -6.62 -9.78
N HIS A 87 -1.82 -5.89 -9.05
CA HIS A 87 -1.21 -6.29 -7.77
C HIS A 87 -0.51 -7.66 -7.77
N GLY A 88 0.10 -8.03 -8.91
CA GLY A 88 0.90 -9.25 -9.03
C GLY A 88 0.15 -10.48 -9.50
N GLY A 89 -1.16 -10.38 -9.84
CA GLY A 89 -1.90 -11.43 -10.51
C GLY A 89 -2.98 -12.11 -9.67
N LYS A 90 -3.44 -13.28 -10.14
CA LYS A 90 -4.55 -14.03 -9.51
C LYS A 90 -4.20 -14.51 -8.10
N LYS A 91 -2.95 -14.87 -7.88
CA LYS A 91 -2.40 -15.32 -6.61
C LYS A 91 -1.18 -14.49 -6.25
N GLY A 92 -1.37 -13.16 -6.13
CA GLY A 92 -0.33 -12.21 -5.75
C GLY A 92 0.18 -12.41 -4.33
N PHE A 93 1.12 -11.61 -3.92
CA PHE A 93 1.78 -11.71 -2.60
C PHE A 93 0.83 -11.54 -1.43
N ASP A 94 -0.27 -10.80 -1.62
CA ASP A 94 -1.38 -10.61 -0.68
C ASP A 94 -2.06 -11.92 -0.26
N SER A 95 -2.09 -12.91 -1.15
CA SER A 95 -2.74 -14.21 -0.94
C SER A 95 -1.81 -15.31 -0.43
N LYS A 96 -0.50 -15.05 -0.36
CA LYS A 96 0.50 -16.05 0.03
C LYS A 96 0.68 -16.12 1.55
N ILE A 97 0.99 -17.33 2.03
CA ILE A 97 1.43 -17.51 3.41
C ILE A 97 2.92 -17.25 3.48
N TRP A 98 3.30 -16.21 4.20
CA TRP A 98 4.68 -15.82 4.43
C TRP A 98 5.24 -16.54 5.66
N GLY A 99 6.50 -16.93 5.59
CA GLY A 99 7.26 -17.41 6.74
C GLY A 99 7.67 -16.26 7.65
N ILE A 100 7.99 -16.56 8.91
CA ILE A 100 8.56 -15.59 9.85
C ILE A 100 10.07 -15.81 9.87
N LYS A 101 10.83 -14.75 9.60
CA LYS A 101 12.29 -14.77 9.66
C LYS A 101 12.79 -14.52 11.09
N ASN A 102 12.23 -13.51 11.74
CA ASN A 102 12.50 -13.18 13.13
C ASN A 102 11.37 -12.32 13.71
N SER A 103 11.27 -12.29 15.04
CA SER A 103 10.32 -11.45 15.77
C SER A 103 10.83 -11.10 17.15
N SER A 104 10.32 -9.98 17.68
CA SER A 104 10.52 -9.53 19.05
C SER A 104 9.27 -8.78 19.53
N LYS A 105 9.30 -8.23 20.74
CA LYS A 105 8.19 -7.43 21.30
C LYS A 105 7.81 -6.23 20.40
N SER A 106 8.77 -5.64 19.68
CA SER A 106 8.56 -4.41 18.88
C SER A 106 8.92 -4.55 17.40
N HIS A 107 9.20 -5.77 16.95
CA HIS A 107 9.62 -6.04 15.58
C HIS A 107 9.16 -7.40 15.10
N ILE A 108 8.80 -7.49 13.81
CA ILE A 108 8.59 -8.76 13.09
C ILE A 108 9.03 -8.62 11.64
N THR A 109 9.68 -9.67 11.11
CA THR A 109 10.04 -9.79 9.69
C THR A 109 9.41 -11.05 9.12
N TYR A 110 8.62 -10.86 8.09
CA TYR A 110 8.11 -11.91 7.22
C TYR A 110 9.01 -12.10 6.00
N TYR A 111 9.01 -13.31 5.42
CA TYR A 111 9.66 -13.59 4.16
C TYR A 111 8.77 -14.45 3.27
N TYR A 112 8.94 -14.28 1.96
CA TYR A 112 8.32 -15.12 0.94
C TYR A 112 9.32 -15.35 -0.19
N ILE A 113 9.39 -16.59 -0.67
CA ILE A 113 10.18 -16.96 -1.85
C ILE A 113 9.18 -17.20 -2.97
N SER A 114 9.14 -16.28 -3.91
CA SER A 114 8.31 -16.38 -5.11
C SER A 114 9.11 -17.15 -6.17
N PRO A 115 8.68 -18.35 -6.60
CA PRO A 115 9.43 -19.16 -7.56
C PRO A 115 9.52 -18.48 -8.93
N ASP A 116 10.50 -18.91 -9.74
CA ASP A 116 10.57 -18.50 -11.15
C ASP A 116 9.25 -18.77 -11.86
N LYS A 117 8.81 -17.82 -12.70
CA LYS A 117 7.55 -17.85 -13.47
C LYS A 117 6.27 -17.80 -12.62
N GLU A 118 6.33 -17.54 -11.32
CA GLU A 118 5.12 -17.27 -10.55
C GLU A 118 4.36 -16.08 -11.15
N GLU A 119 3.06 -16.26 -11.45
CA GLU A 119 2.20 -15.31 -12.18
C GLU A 119 2.79 -14.80 -13.52
N GLY A 120 3.79 -15.52 -14.09
CA GLY A 120 4.50 -15.21 -15.31
C GLY A 120 5.75 -14.32 -15.14
N PHE A 121 6.08 -13.90 -13.95
CA PHE A 121 7.27 -13.07 -13.70
C PHE A 121 8.56 -13.93 -13.71
N PRO A 122 9.62 -13.49 -14.43
CA PRO A 122 10.88 -14.23 -14.46
C PRO A 122 11.67 -14.13 -13.16
N GLY A 123 12.44 -15.16 -12.87
CA GLY A 123 13.36 -15.29 -11.75
C GLY A 123 12.68 -15.64 -10.44
N GLU A 124 13.40 -16.41 -9.62
CA GLU A 124 13.05 -16.56 -8.21
C GLU A 124 13.25 -15.20 -7.50
N LEU A 125 12.30 -14.84 -6.63
CA LEU A 125 12.38 -13.60 -5.86
C LEU A 125 12.26 -13.91 -4.36
N TYR A 126 13.35 -13.70 -3.61
CA TYR A 126 13.32 -13.68 -2.15
C TYR A 126 12.87 -12.30 -1.68
N THR A 127 11.76 -12.24 -0.97
CA THR A 127 11.15 -10.98 -0.50
C THR A 127 11.02 -10.99 1.01
N THR A 128 11.25 -9.84 1.64
CA THR A 128 10.97 -9.62 3.06
C THR A 128 10.09 -8.40 3.27
N CYS A 129 9.18 -8.49 4.25
CA CYS A 129 8.41 -7.37 4.77
C CYS A 129 8.58 -7.33 6.28
N SER A 130 9.08 -6.22 6.82
CA SER A 130 9.26 -6.05 8.25
C SER A 130 8.47 -4.88 8.80
N TYR A 131 7.95 -5.06 10.00
CA TYR A 131 7.25 -4.07 10.80
C TYR A 131 8.03 -3.84 12.08
N SER A 132 8.34 -2.59 12.38
CA SER A 132 9.05 -2.23 13.63
C SER A 132 8.49 -0.95 14.24
N LEU A 133 8.54 -0.89 15.58
CA LEU A 133 8.00 0.21 16.36
C LEU A 133 9.13 0.98 17.06
N ASN A 134 9.14 2.30 16.84
CA ASN A 134 9.97 3.21 17.62
C ASN A 134 9.11 4.40 18.06
N LYS A 135 8.89 4.56 19.37
CA LYS A 135 7.92 5.55 19.91
C LYS A 135 6.56 5.42 19.20
N SER A 136 6.01 6.49 18.67
CA SER A 136 4.75 6.53 17.90
C SER A 136 4.94 6.28 16.41
N THR A 137 6.09 5.79 15.98
CA THR A 137 6.41 5.49 14.58
C THR A 137 6.29 3.99 14.31
N LEU A 138 5.50 3.62 13.32
CA LEU A 138 5.53 2.31 12.67
C LEU A 138 6.39 2.42 11.41
N LYS A 139 7.47 1.66 11.34
CA LYS A 139 8.30 1.53 10.14
C LYS A 139 7.95 0.24 9.41
N ILE A 140 7.64 0.34 8.14
CA ILE A 140 7.45 -0.78 7.22
C ILE A 140 8.65 -0.78 6.27
N ASN A 141 9.37 -1.90 6.18
CA ASN A 141 10.52 -2.03 5.32
C ASN A 141 10.39 -3.28 4.46
N MET A 142 10.47 -3.10 3.15
CA MET A 142 10.34 -4.16 2.15
C MET A 142 11.64 -4.27 1.37
N ASN A 143 12.14 -5.49 1.20
CA ASN A 143 13.32 -5.76 0.40
C ASN A 143 13.05 -6.97 -0.51
N ALA A 144 13.70 -6.97 -1.66
CA ALA A 144 13.64 -8.06 -2.62
C ALA A 144 15.03 -8.33 -3.22
N ARG A 145 15.33 -9.61 -3.44
CA ARG A 145 16.51 -10.08 -4.18
C ARG A 145 16.05 -11.11 -5.20
N THR A 146 16.55 -11.02 -6.41
CA THR A 146 16.13 -11.89 -7.51
C THR A 146 17.30 -12.65 -8.10
N SER A 147 17.03 -13.84 -8.63
CA SER A 147 18.01 -14.68 -9.35
C SER A 147 18.27 -14.20 -10.78
N GLN A 148 17.33 -13.40 -11.36
CA GLN A 148 17.52 -12.80 -12.69
C GLN A 148 16.73 -11.49 -12.82
N THR A 149 17.01 -10.71 -13.85
CA THR A 149 16.34 -9.42 -14.09
C THR A 149 14.82 -9.58 -14.16
N THR A 150 14.09 -8.83 -13.34
CA THR A 150 12.62 -8.82 -13.27
C THR A 150 12.11 -7.47 -12.81
N HIS A 151 10.81 -7.21 -12.96
CA HIS A 151 10.16 -6.04 -12.39
C HIS A 151 9.64 -6.32 -11.00
N VAL A 152 9.94 -5.41 -10.06
CA VAL A 152 9.49 -5.49 -8.67
C VAL A 152 8.97 -4.13 -8.23
N ASN A 153 7.75 -4.12 -7.69
CA ASN A 153 7.16 -2.97 -7.02
C ASN A 153 6.32 -3.48 -5.83
N LEU A 154 6.75 -3.21 -4.61
CA LEU A 154 6.08 -3.69 -3.40
C LEU A 154 5.42 -2.53 -2.68
N VAL A 155 4.16 -2.72 -2.26
CA VAL A 155 3.44 -1.73 -1.44
C VAL A 155 2.71 -2.39 -0.29
N ASN A 156 2.48 -1.64 0.80
CA ASN A 156 1.52 -1.97 1.83
C ASN A 156 0.20 -1.26 1.54
N HIS A 157 -0.88 -2.02 1.42
CA HIS A 157 -2.20 -1.53 1.01
C HIS A 157 -3.09 -1.20 2.22
N ALA A 158 -2.57 -0.40 3.17
CA ALA A 158 -3.32 -0.01 4.36
C ALA A 158 -4.32 1.11 4.05
N TYR A 159 -5.56 0.93 4.52
CA TYR A 159 -6.64 1.92 4.41
C TYR A 159 -6.71 2.70 5.72
N TRP A 160 -6.18 3.91 5.72
CA TRP A 160 -6.12 4.76 6.90
C TRP A 160 -7.44 5.45 7.18
N ASN A 161 -7.95 5.28 8.40
CA ASN A 161 -9.08 6.02 8.92
C ASN A 161 -8.83 6.32 10.41
N LEU A 162 -8.59 7.59 10.73
CA LEU A 162 -8.13 8.03 12.04
C LEU A 162 -9.28 8.17 13.07
N GLU A 163 -10.49 7.73 12.75
CA GLU A 163 -11.63 7.82 13.65
C GLU A 163 -11.96 6.49 14.31
N LYS A 164 -12.63 6.55 15.47
CA LYS A 164 -13.05 5.36 16.21
C LYS A 164 -14.15 4.59 15.47
N ILE A 165 -15.16 5.31 14.96
CA ILE A 165 -16.24 4.75 14.16
C ILE A 165 -15.84 4.87 12.68
N LYS A 166 -15.67 3.73 12.02
CA LYS A 166 -15.22 3.65 10.63
C LYS A 166 -16.38 3.93 9.67
N LYS A 167 -16.56 5.20 9.34
CA LYS A 167 -17.43 5.69 8.25
C LYS A 167 -16.57 6.19 7.10
N ASN A 168 -17.12 7.04 6.23
CA ASN A 168 -16.32 7.73 5.22
C ASN A 168 -15.26 8.65 5.86
N ILE A 169 -14.28 9.03 5.06
CA ILE A 169 -13.16 9.88 5.48
C ILE A 169 -13.27 11.31 4.95
N PHE A 170 -14.45 11.76 4.51
CA PHE A 170 -14.64 13.07 3.87
C PHE A 170 -14.26 14.25 4.78
N ASN A 171 -14.35 14.08 6.10
CA ASN A 171 -13.94 15.07 7.08
C ASN A 171 -12.45 15.01 7.43
N HIS A 172 -11.69 14.01 6.97
CA HIS A 172 -10.25 14.04 7.11
C HIS A 172 -9.66 15.08 6.18
N SER A 173 -8.60 15.75 6.63
CA SER A 173 -7.80 16.64 5.80
C SER A 173 -6.51 15.96 5.42
N VAL A 174 -6.11 16.11 4.17
CA VAL A 174 -4.90 15.52 3.60
C VAL A 174 -4.02 16.61 3.01
N ARG A 175 -2.71 16.48 3.20
CA ARG A 175 -1.68 17.20 2.45
C ARG A 175 -0.76 16.17 1.81
N ILE A 176 -0.50 16.31 0.50
CA ILE A 176 0.44 15.48 -0.26
C ILE A 176 1.58 16.37 -0.77
N ASN A 177 2.82 15.94 -0.56
CA ASN A 177 4.00 16.70 -0.97
C ASN A 177 4.36 16.45 -2.44
N ALA A 178 3.43 16.77 -3.32
CA ALA A 178 3.56 16.58 -4.76
C ALA A 178 3.07 17.81 -5.52
N ASN A 179 3.76 18.16 -6.62
CA ASN A 179 3.31 19.18 -7.56
C ASN A 179 2.62 18.56 -8.78
N ASN A 180 2.80 17.26 -8.97
CA ASN A 180 2.33 16.54 -10.15
C ASN A 180 1.76 15.17 -9.76
N TYR A 181 0.91 14.66 -10.65
CA TYR A 181 0.42 13.29 -10.61
C TYR A 181 0.51 12.67 -12.00
N LEU A 182 0.41 11.34 -12.08
CA LEU A 182 0.34 10.61 -13.36
C LEU A 182 -1.09 10.60 -13.88
N GLU A 183 -1.28 10.95 -15.16
CA GLU A 183 -2.56 10.78 -15.85
C GLU A 183 -2.83 9.29 -16.04
N ASN A 184 -4.05 8.87 -15.73
CA ASN A 184 -4.54 7.52 -16.00
C ASN A 184 -5.50 7.50 -17.18
N ASP A 185 -5.48 6.44 -17.98
CA ASP A 185 -6.50 6.15 -18.98
C ASP A 185 -7.78 5.56 -18.32
N LYS A 186 -8.79 5.23 -19.13
CA LYS A 186 -10.07 4.68 -18.65
C LYS A 186 -9.95 3.32 -17.96
N GLU A 187 -8.81 2.64 -18.12
CA GLU A 187 -8.50 1.37 -17.44
C GLU A 187 -7.59 1.58 -16.22
N ASN A 188 -7.44 2.82 -15.75
CA ASN A 188 -6.53 3.23 -14.68
C ASN A 188 -5.07 2.84 -14.95
N ILE A 189 -4.67 2.80 -16.23
CA ILE A 189 -3.28 2.62 -16.66
C ILE A 189 -2.64 3.99 -16.84
N PRO A 190 -1.47 4.25 -16.22
CA PRO A 190 -0.74 5.49 -16.45
C PRO A 190 -0.41 5.68 -17.92
N THR A 191 -0.77 6.84 -18.49
CA THR A 191 -0.51 7.19 -19.90
C THR A 191 0.94 7.58 -20.15
N GLY A 192 1.71 7.85 -19.09
CA GLY A 192 3.04 8.43 -19.14
C GLY A 192 3.05 9.95 -19.07
N LYS A 193 1.90 10.62 -19.18
CA LYS A 193 1.80 12.07 -19.01
C LYS A 193 1.85 12.45 -17.53
N ILE A 194 2.59 13.52 -17.24
CA ILE A 194 2.74 14.13 -15.93
C ILE A 194 1.90 15.42 -15.92
N ILE A 195 0.92 15.45 -15.03
CA ILE A 195 -0.04 16.56 -14.92
C ILE A 195 0.24 17.36 -13.66
N LYS A 196 0.20 18.69 -13.74
CA LYS A 196 0.29 19.57 -12.56
C LYS A 196 -0.98 19.45 -11.74
N VAL A 197 -0.83 19.44 -10.41
CA VAL A 197 -2.00 19.44 -9.49
C VAL A 197 -2.67 20.81 -9.40
N ASP A 198 -1.97 21.87 -9.79
CA ASP A 198 -2.42 23.27 -9.68
C ASP A 198 -3.74 23.49 -10.41
N GLY A 199 -4.70 24.13 -9.74
CA GLY A 199 -6.03 24.40 -10.28
C GLY A 199 -6.95 23.16 -10.41
N THR A 200 -6.50 21.97 -9.95
CA THR A 200 -7.30 20.73 -10.03
C THR A 200 -7.88 20.33 -8.68
N HIS A 201 -8.82 19.38 -8.68
CA HIS A 201 -9.32 18.76 -7.45
C HIS A 201 -8.28 17.84 -6.77
N PHE A 202 -7.17 17.53 -7.45
CA PHE A 202 -6.00 16.80 -6.93
C PHE A 202 -4.98 17.70 -6.21
N ASP A 203 -5.25 19.02 -6.06
CA ASP A 203 -4.32 19.92 -5.37
C ASP A 203 -4.40 19.76 -3.84
N PHE A 204 -3.56 18.85 -3.32
CA PHE A 204 -3.35 18.62 -1.89
C PHE A 204 -2.01 19.21 -1.39
N ARG A 205 -1.42 20.16 -2.06
CA ARG A 205 -0.16 20.81 -1.60
C ARG A 205 -0.32 21.53 -0.25
N LYS A 206 -1.53 22.01 0.05
CA LYS A 206 -1.95 22.49 1.36
C LYS A 206 -2.88 21.48 2.02
N LEU A 207 -3.03 21.57 3.35
CA LEU A 207 -3.97 20.71 4.07
C LEU A 207 -5.40 21.05 3.64
N ARG A 208 -6.08 20.07 3.03
CA ARG A 208 -7.42 20.22 2.44
C ARG A 208 -8.31 19.06 2.85
N ARG A 209 -9.60 19.31 3.11
CA ARG A 209 -10.57 18.24 3.41
C ARG A 209 -10.80 17.39 2.17
N ILE A 210 -10.83 16.07 2.37
CA ILE A 210 -11.07 15.11 1.27
C ILE A 210 -12.42 15.39 0.61
N GLY A 211 -13.48 15.62 1.41
CA GLY A 211 -14.84 15.86 0.89
C GLY A 211 -14.95 17.12 0.02
N GLU A 212 -14.08 18.11 0.19
CA GLU A 212 -14.05 19.33 -0.65
C GLU A 212 -13.44 19.08 -2.04
N SER A 213 -12.70 17.98 -2.18
CA SER A 213 -12.06 17.59 -3.45
C SER A 213 -12.85 16.53 -4.20
N ILE A 214 -13.88 15.93 -3.57
CA ILE A 214 -14.78 14.97 -4.20
C ILE A 214 -15.94 15.77 -4.80
N SER A 215 -16.10 15.70 -6.12
CA SER A 215 -17.25 16.29 -6.84
C SER A 215 -18.17 15.16 -7.31
N ASN A 216 -19.40 15.52 -7.71
CA ASN A 216 -20.35 14.57 -8.33
C ASN A 216 -19.82 13.97 -9.66
N LYS A 217 -18.67 14.45 -10.16
CA LYS A 217 -17.98 13.95 -11.35
C LYS A 217 -16.82 13.00 -11.05
N THR A 218 -16.45 12.81 -9.77
CA THR A 218 -15.32 11.98 -9.36
C THR A 218 -15.81 10.88 -8.42
N ASN A 219 -15.58 9.63 -8.80
CA ASN A 219 -15.88 8.46 -7.95
C ASN A 219 -14.82 8.23 -6.84
N GLY A 220 -14.12 9.29 -6.39
CA GLY A 220 -13.01 9.21 -5.45
C GLY A 220 -11.66 9.55 -6.11
N PHE A 221 -10.61 8.95 -5.59
CA PHE A 221 -9.22 9.11 -6.05
C PHE A 221 -8.66 7.74 -6.41
N ASP A 222 -7.78 7.68 -7.39
CA ASP A 222 -6.92 6.51 -7.68
C ASP A 222 -5.69 6.98 -8.49
N GLU A 223 -5.08 8.08 -8.04
CA GLU A 223 -3.95 8.70 -8.73
C GLU A 223 -2.64 8.45 -8.02
N ASN A 224 -1.59 8.31 -8.81
CA ASN A 224 -0.23 8.27 -8.35
C ASN A 224 0.38 9.68 -8.34
N PHE A 225 0.66 10.18 -7.15
CA PHE A 225 1.30 11.48 -6.96
C PHE A 225 2.82 11.34 -6.96
N ILE A 226 3.50 12.19 -7.74
CA ILE A 226 4.95 12.22 -7.85
C ILE A 226 5.51 13.06 -6.71
N ILE A 227 6.21 12.43 -5.77
CA ILE A 227 6.77 13.10 -4.61
C ILE A 227 7.93 14.00 -5.02
N LYS A 228 7.99 15.21 -4.44
CA LYS A 228 9.07 16.16 -4.70
C LYS A 228 10.43 15.53 -4.46
N ASN A 229 11.35 15.73 -5.38
CA ASN A 229 12.71 15.20 -5.34
C ASN A 229 13.38 15.47 -3.99
N ASN A 230 14.08 14.47 -3.46
CA ASN A 230 14.83 14.51 -2.20
C ASN A 230 13.99 14.69 -0.92
N SER A 231 12.67 14.67 -1.00
CA SER A 231 11.82 14.70 0.18
C SER A 231 11.46 13.30 0.63
N ARG A 232 11.74 12.98 1.91
CA ARG A 232 11.19 11.77 2.54
C ARG A 232 9.76 11.98 3.05
N PHE A 233 9.35 13.22 3.28
CA PHE A 233 7.98 13.54 3.67
C PHE A 233 7.04 13.39 2.48
N VAL A 234 6.06 12.50 2.59
CA VAL A 234 5.11 12.14 1.52
C VAL A 234 3.77 12.81 1.73
N ALA A 235 3.17 12.58 2.89
CA ALA A 235 1.83 13.08 3.17
C ALA A 235 1.58 13.28 4.67
N LYS A 236 0.55 14.08 4.95
CA LYS A 236 -0.04 14.27 6.27
C LYS A 236 -1.54 14.10 6.19
N ILE A 237 -2.10 13.34 7.14
CA ILE A 237 -3.53 13.12 7.29
C ILE A 237 -3.93 13.62 8.68
N TYR A 238 -5.03 14.36 8.79
CA TYR A 238 -5.56 14.85 10.04
C TYR A 238 -7.06 14.60 10.14
N SER A 239 -7.52 14.06 11.26
CA SER A 239 -8.95 13.97 11.58
C SER A 239 -9.31 15.01 12.65
N PRO A 240 -10.21 15.96 12.37
CA PRO A 240 -10.65 16.97 13.34
C PRO A 240 -11.42 16.33 14.50
N LYS A 241 -12.12 15.23 14.28
CA LYS A 241 -12.92 14.54 15.28
C LYS A 241 -12.06 13.81 16.33
N SER A 242 -11.09 13.01 15.89
CA SER A 242 -10.19 12.30 16.81
C SER A 242 -9.02 13.15 17.29
N LYS A 243 -8.74 14.28 16.60
CA LYS A 243 -7.56 15.14 16.77
C LYS A 243 -6.25 14.35 16.62
N ILE A 244 -6.25 13.35 15.73
CA ILE A 244 -5.08 12.52 15.39
C ILE A 244 -4.48 13.07 14.09
N GLU A 245 -3.16 13.21 14.09
CA GLU A 245 -2.35 13.50 12.93
C GLU A 245 -1.48 12.28 12.60
N LEU A 246 -1.51 11.85 11.34
CA LEU A 246 -0.62 10.83 10.77
C LEU A 246 0.29 11.49 9.74
N LYS A 247 1.60 11.32 9.88
CA LYS A 247 2.60 11.72 8.87
C LYS A 247 3.16 10.47 8.21
N ILE A 248 3.29 10.52 6.90
CA ILE A 248 3.83 9.45 6.07
C ILE A 248 5.16 9.91 5.49
N PHE A 249 6.18 9.08 5.66
CA PHE A 249 7.51 9.26 5.09
C PHE A 249 7.84 8.02 4.25
N SER A 250 8.51 8.22 3.10
CA SER A 250 8.91 7.13 2.21
C SER A 250 10.21 7.49 1.49
N ASN A 251 10.89 6.47 0.98
CA ASN A 251 12.00 6.61 0.04
C ASN A 251 11.55 6.33 -1.40
N GLN A 252 10.24 6.16 -1.64
CA GLN A 252 9.70 5.88 -2.97
C GLN A 252 9.38 7.18 -3.71
N PRO A 253 9.47 7.20 -5.06
CA PRO A 253 9.26 8.41 -5.85
C PRO A 253 7.80 8.83 -5.96
N GLY A 254 6.86 7.97 -5.61
CA GLY A 254 5.43 8.23 -5.71
C GLY A 254 4.61 7.68 -4.55
N VAL A 255 3.38 8.17 -4.43
CA VAL A 255 2.36 7.65 -3.53
C VAL A 255 1.04 7.55 -4.24
N GLN A 256 0.39 6.39 -4.10
CA GLN A 256 -0.99 6.21 -4.55
C GLN A 256 -1.93 6.77 -3.48
N PHE A 257 -2.84 7.63 -3.90
CA PHE A 257 -3.96 8.09 -3.08
C PHE A 257 -5.25 7.54 -3.66
N TYR A 258 -5.82 6.63 -2.88
CA TYR A 258 -6.96 5.81 -3.27
C TYR A 258 -8.07 5.88 -2.21
#